data_81c6b85d065a1ac891208052d258da2b
#
_entry.id   81c6b85d065a1ac891208052d258da2b
#
_cell.length_a   1.000
_cell.length_b   1.000
_cell.length_c   1.000
_cell.angle_alpha   90.00
_cell.angle_beta   90.00
_cell.angle_gamma   90.00
#
_symmetry.space_group_name_H-M   'P 1'
#
loop_
_entity.id
_entity.type
_entity.pdbx_description
1 polymer ?
#
loop_
_entity_poly.entity_id
_entity_poly.type
_entity_poly.pdbx_seq_one_letter_code
_entity_poly.pdbx_strand_id
1 'polypeptide(L)'
;FAQYRDQQLRPSFITDADVENEARKIYENTKNSIGPNGLIRPAHIFMRLLQQATASDQQRAKNRIDSIYNALQAGADFAELATKLSEDPGSAREGGLLPWIGPNQTLKEFEDQAYALQVGEMSKPFLSPAGYHIILMKERKQLEPFDSLRANIMRFIEQRNLRENIIEQKIEDLLKQSGGLLTKEQLMERRADSLQNVDSDLKNLIKEYHDGLLLYEISNRLIWDLASKDEEGLQKFFKKN
;
A
#
# COMPACT_ATOMS: atom_id res chain seq x y z
N PHE A 1 17.49 -24.36 0.66
CA PHE A 1 17.22 -23.88 -0.72
C PHE A 1 16.05 -22.88 -0.77
N ALA A 2 14.89 -23.17 -0.14
CA ALA A 2 13.74 -22.27 -0.11
C ALA A 2 14.10 -20.88 0.45
N GLN A 3 14.81 -20.82 1.57
CA GLN A 3 15.25 -19.58 2.18
C GLN A 3 16.18 -18.76 1.26
N TYR A 4 17.12 -19.43 0.58
CA TYR A 4 17.98 -18.77 -0.41
C TYR A 4 17.17 -18.24 -1.59
N ARG A 5 16.26 -19.05 -2.12
CA ARG A 5 15.37 -18.65 -3.22
C ARG A 5 14.60 -17.38 -2.88
N ASP A 6 13.99 -17.33 -1.69
CA ASP A 6 13.11 -16.24 -1.32
C ASP A 6 13.86 -14.97 -0.88
N GLN A 7 15.04 -15.12 -0.26
CA GLN A 7 15.81 -13.99 0.27
C GLN A 7 16.85 -13.41 -0.71
N GLN A 8 17.34 -14.19 -1.65
CA GLN A 8 18.44 -13.79 -2.54
C GLN A 8 18.04 -13.87 -4.02
N LEU A 9 17.52 -15.01 -4.45
CA LEU A 9 17.27 -15.25 -5.86
C LEU A 9 16.09 -14.43 -6.40
N ARG A 10 14.95 -14.43 -5.69
CA ARG A 10 13.77 -13.67 -6.14
C ARG A 10 14.03 -12.16 -6.18
N PRO A 11 14.59 -11.53 -5.14
CA PRO A 11 14.92 -10.10 -5.20
C PRO A 11 15.85 -9.71 -6.33
N SER A 12 16.72 -10.63 -6.79
CA SER A 12 17.65 -10.36 -7.88
C SER A 12 17.01 -10.15 -9.25
N PHE A 13 15.72 -10.51 -9.42
CA PHE A 13 15.01 -10.28 -10.69
C PHE A 13 14.70 -8.81 -10.94
N ILE A 14 14.69 -7.97 -9.91
CA ILE A 14 14.40 -6.54 -10.01
C ILE A 14 15.64 -5.71 -9.67
N THR A 15 15.67 -4.53 -10.22
CA THR A 15 16.68 -3.50 -9.97
C THR A 15 16.04 -2.30 -9.26
N ASP A 16 16.85 -1.38 -8.75
CA ASP A 16 16.34 -0.12 -8.23
C ASP A 16 15.55 0.67 -9.27
N ALA A 17 15.91 0.52 -10.56
CA ALA A 17 15.16 1.13 -11.66
C ALA A 17 13.75 0.53 -11.81
N ASP A 18 13.55 -0.77 -11.58
CA ASP A 18 12.22 -1.40 -11.62
C ASP A 18 11.34 -0.86 -10.48
N VAL A 19 11.91 -0.68 -9.28
CA VAL A 19 11.21 -0.09 -8.13
C VAL A 19 10.88 1.39 -8.37
N GLU A 20 11.83 2.15 -8.96
CA GLU A 20 11.61 3.55 -9.33
C GLU A 20 10.50 3.69 -10.40
N ASN A 21 10.46 2.80 -11.36
CA ASN A 21 9.40 2.77 -12.38
C ASN A 21 8.03 2.50 -11.75
N GLU A 22 7.96 1.60 -10.78
CA GLU A 22 6.71 1.37 -10.05
C GLU A 22 6.30 2.58 -9.21
N ALA A 23 7.26 3.23 -8.56
CA ALA A 23 6.99 4.47 -7.84
C ALA A 23 6.43 5.57 -8.76
N ARG A 24 6.94 5.69 -9.97
CA ARG A 24 6.40 6.63 -10.99
C ARG A 24 5.00 6.24 -11.45
N LYS A 25 4.71 4.95 -11.64
CA LYS A 25 3.35 4.49 -11.95
C LYS A 25 2.36 4.82 -10.83
N ILE A 26 2.72 4.57 -9.57
CA ILE A 26 1.90 4.93 -8.41
C ILE A 26 1.62 6.43 -8.41
N TYR A 27 2.65 7.27 -8.65
CA TYR A 27 2.51 8.70 -8.74
C TYR A 27 1.57 9.13 -9.87
N GLU A 28 1.77 8.63 -11.09
CA GLU A 28 0.92 9.00 -12.24
C GLU A 28 -0.53 8.54 -12.06
N ASN A 29 -0.75 7.35 -11.51
CA ASN A 29 -2.09 6.87 -11.18
C ASN A 29 -2.78 7.77 -10.14
N THR A 30 -2.04 8.20 -9.12
CA THR A 30 -2.54 9.13 -8.10
C THR A 30 -2.85 10.49 -8.72
N LYS A 31 -1.96 11.01 -9.54
CA LYS A 31 -2.13 12.28 -10.25
C LYS A 31 -3.34 12.27 -11.19
N ASN A 32 -3.51 11.18 -11.93
CA ASN A 32 -4.67 10.99 -12.81
C ASN A 32 -5.98 10.88 -12.02
N SER A 33 -5.97 10.19 -10.88
CA SER A 33 -7.12 10.08 -9.99
C SER A 33 -7.51 11.43 -9.36
N ILE A 34 -6.54 12.23 -8.96
CA ILE A 34 -6.76 13.58 -8.42
C ILE A 34 -7.23 14.53 -9.52
N GLY A 35 -6.67 14.40 -10.72
CA GLY A 35 -7.04 15.21 -11.87
C GLY A 35 -6.74 16.72 -11.69
N PRO A 36 -7.33 17.58 -12.54
CA PRO A 36 -7.05 19.01 -12.56
C PRO A 36 -7.60 19.76 -11.33
N ASN A 37 -8.58 19.19 -10.63
CA ASN A 37 -9.21 19.83 -9.48
C ASN A 37 -8.33 19.84 -8.24
N GLY A 38 -7.30 18.99 -8.19
CA GLY A 38 -6.35 18.92 -7.09
C GLY A 38 -6.96 18.35 -5.82
N LEU A 39 -6.30 18.64 -4.70
CA LEU A 39 -6.74 18.29 -3.36
C LEU A 39 -7.37 19.49 -2.68
N ILE A 40 -8.43 19.27 -1.92
CA ILE A 40 -9.11 20.29 -1.11
C ILE A 40 -9.01 19.99 0.36
N ARG A 41 -9.01 21.02 1.19
CA ARG A 41 -9.09 20.92 2.64
C ARG A 41 -10.18 21.85 3.17
N PRO A 42 -11.43 21.38 3.17
CA PRO A 42 -12.56 22.16 3.66
C PRO A 42 -12.69 22.03 5.16
N ALA A 43 -13.39 23.00 5.78
CA ALA A 43 -14.05 22.82 7.05
C ALA A 43 -15.54 22.66 6.84
N HIS A 44 -16.24 21.88 7.68
CA HIS A 44 -17.68 21.74 7.58
C HIS A 44 -18.41 21.81 8.92
N ILE A 45 -19.65 22.23 8.87
CA ILE A 45 -20.64 22.07 9.93
C ILE A 45 -21.67 21.07 9.46
N PHE A 46 -21.90 20.04 10.26
CA PHE A 46 -22.76 18.91 9.89
C PHE A 46 -23.91 18.76 10.88
N MET A 47 -25.13 18.60 10.35
CA MET A 47 -26.33 18.22 11.10
C MET A 47 -26.81 16.88 10.59
N ARG A 48 -26.68 15.87 11.41
CA ARG A 48 -27.06 14.49 11.04
C ARG A 48 -28.55 14.36 10.76
N LEU A 49 -28.88 13.61 9.73
CA LEU A 49 -30.24 13.22 9.43
C LEU A 49 -30.27 11.72 9.13
N LEU A 50 -31.03 10.96 9.90
CA LEU A 50 -31.20 9.54 9.67
C LEU A 50 -32.03 9.31 8.39
N GLN A 51 -31.75 8.25 7.68
CA GLN A 51 -32.47 7.90 6.42
C GLN A 51 -33.98 7.74 6.63
N GLN A 52 -34.42 7.35 7.84
CA GLN A 52 -35.81 7.19 8.22
C GLN A 52 -36.36 8.38 9.04
N ALA A 53 -35.69 9.54 8.95
CA ALA A 53 -36.11 10.72 9.68
C ALA A 53 -37.50 11.18 9.25
N THR A 54 -38.37 11.53 10.23
CA THR A 54 -39.66 12.08 9.96
C THR A 54 -39.58 13.46 9.30
N ALA A 55 -40.66 13.90 8.64
CA ALA A 55 -40.71 15.24 8.07
C ALA A 55 -40.46 16.33 9.15
N SER A 56 -40.88 16.08 10.39
CA SER A 56 -40.60 16.99 11.54
C SER A 56 -39.13 17.02 11.86
N ASP A 57 -38.41 15.87 11.83
CA ASP A 57 -36.98 15.82 12.10
C ASP A 57 -36.19 16.51 10.99
N GLN A 58 -36.57 16.30 9.74
CA GLN A 58 -36.00 16.99 8.58
C GLN A 58 -36.13 18.51 8.72
N GLN A 59 -37.35 18.96 9.05
CA GLN A 59 -37.58 20.41 9.24
C GLN A 59 -36.78 20.99 10.41
N ARG A 60 -36.65 20.25 11.51
CA ARG A 60 -35.83 20.69 12.66
C ARG A 60 -34.35 20.79 12.28
N ALA A 61 -33.81 19.79 11.61
CA ALA A 61 -32.42 19.80 11.17
C ALA A 61 -32.17 20.96 10.18
N LYS A 62 -33.11 21.16 9.24
CA LYS A 62 -33.05 22.28 8.30
C LYS A 62 -33.07 23.63 9.01
N ASN A 63 -33.98 23.84 9.94
CA ASN A 63 -34.08 25.11 10.67
C ASN A 63 -32.80 25.37 11.48
N ARG A 64 -32.20 24.34 12.08
CA ARG A 64 -30.92 24.46 12.82
C ARG A 64 -29.78 24.86 11.90
N ILE A 65 -29.60 24.18 10.75
CA ILE A 65 -28.50 24.51 9.83
C ILE A 65 -28.69 25.89 9.20
N ASP A 66 -29.94 26.28 8.87
CA ASP A 66 -30.27 27.61 8.35
C ASP A 66 -29.96 28.71 9.41
N SER A 67 -30.26 28.46 10.69
CA SER A 67 -29.92 29.38 11.77
C SER A 67 -28.42 29.57 11.94
N ILE A 68 -27.64 28.47 11.83
CA ILE A 68 -26.18 28.51 11.85
C ILE A 68 -25.65 29.31 10.65
N TYR A 69 -26.18 29.06 9.45
CA TYR A 69 -25.81 29.79 8.26
C TYR A 69 -26.08 31.29 8.38
N ASN A 70 -27.21 31.68 8.92
CA ASN A 70 -27.54 33.09 9.15
C ASN A 70 -26.57 33.76 10.16
N ALA A 71 -26.16 33.02 11.22
CA ALA A 71 -25.17 33.50 12.16
C ALA A 71 -23.81 33.70 11.50
N LEU A 72 -23.38 32.75 10.63
CA LEU A 72 -22.14 32.86 9.85
C LEU A 72 -22.19 34.07 8.90
N GLN A 73 -23.32 34.29 8.22
CA GLN A 73 -23.51 35.44 7.35
C GLN A 73 -23.47 36.76 8.13
N ALA A 74 -23.86 36.75 9.42
CA ALA A 74 -23.77 37.90 10.34
C ALA A 74 -22.36 38.09 10.95
N GLY A 75 -21.38 37.26 10.56
CA GLY A 75 -19.98 37.39 10.97
C GLY A 75 -19.55 36.53 12.15
N ALA A 76 -20.35 35.52 12.55
CA ALA A 76 -19.92 34.57 13.55
C ALA A 76 -18.75 33.74 13.07
N ASP A 77 -17.84 33.33 13.97
CA ASP A 77 -16.69 32.50 13.64
C ASP A 77 -17.12 31.06 13.27
N PHE A 78 -16.65 30.59 12.13
CA PHE A 78 -17.01 29.26 11.61
C PHE A 78 -16.49 28.14 12.50
N ALA A 79 -15.24 28.24 12.98
CA ALA A 79 -14.62 27.19 13.79
C ALA A 79 -15.28 27.09 15.17
N GLU A 80 -15.66 28.22 15.75
CA GLU A 80 -16.41 28.22 17.00
C GLU A 80 -17.80 27.57 16.87
N LEU A 81 -18.53 27.90 15.81
CA LEU A 81 -19.85 27.30 15.58
C LEU A 81 -19.73 25.82 15.23
N ALA A 82 -18.71 25.42 14.43
CA ALA A 82 -18.43 24.03 14.17
C ALA A 82 -18.15 23.24 15.45
N THR A 83 -17.29 23.77 16.32
CA THR A 83 -16.95 23.12 17.59
C THR A 83 -18.16 22.97 18.52
N LYS A 84 -19.04 23.97 18.55
CA LYS A 84 -20.20 24.00 19.46
C LYS A 84 -21.40 23.22 18.92
N LEU A 85 -21.61 23.20 17.62
CA LEU A 85 -22.90 22.80 17.01
C LEU A 85 -22.81 21.69 15.99
N SER A 86 -21.63 21.43 15.41
CA SER A 86 -21.48 20.35 14.43
C SER A 86 -21.64 18.99 15.10
N GLU A 87 -22.40 18.11 14.43
CA GLU A 87 -22.63 16.73 14.85
C GLU A 87 -21.63 15.74 14.20
N ASP A 88 -20.57 16.25 13.59
CA ASP A 88 -19.46 15.42 13.10
C ASP A 88 -18.39 15.26 14.20
N PRO A 89 -18.30 14.08 14.86
CA PRO A 89 -17.35 13.88 15.94
C PRO A 89 -15.89 13.89 15.48
N GLY A 90 -15.67 13.67 14.18
CA GLY A 90 -14.32 13.59 13.59
C GLY A 90 -13.66 14.96 13.42
N SER A 91 -14.44 16.00 13.13
CA SER A 91 -13.92 17.32 12.82
C SER A 91 -14.42 18.46 13.73
N ALA A 92 -15.52 18.28 14.44
CA ALA A 92 -16.09 19.35 15.25
C ALA A 92 -15.08 19.98 16.22
N ARG A 93 -14.27 19.17 16.91
CA ARG A 93 -13.25 19.64 17.87
C ARG A 93 -12.13 20.43 17.23
N GLU A 94 -11.90 20.22 15.92
CA GLU A 94 -10.91 20.92 15.11
C GLU A 94 -11.54 22.08 14.32
N GLY A 95 -12.65 22.65 14.83
CA GLY A 95 -13.36 23.72 14.14
C GLY A 95 -13.99 23.30 12.82
N GLY A 96 -14.33 22.03 12.68
CA GLY A 96 -14.90 21.44 11.46
C GLY A 96 -13.87 21.12 10.38
N LEU A 97 -12.58 21.33 10.61
CA LEU A 97 -11.54 21.12 9.62
C LEU A 97 -11.38 19.63 9.28
N LEU A 98 -11.49 19.33 8.00
CA LEU A 98 -11.31 17.98 7.46
C LEU A 98 -9.86 17.75 6.99
N PRO A 99 -9.42 16.48 6.89
CA PRO A 99 -8.15 16.18 6.22
C PRO A 99 -8.18 16.60 4.74
N TRP A 100 -7.03 16.49 4.07
CA TRP A 100 -6.98 16.67 2.63
C TRP A 100 -7.82 15.61 1.93
N ILE A 101 -8.66 16.05 0.99
CA ILE A 101 -9.62 15.22 0.26
C ILE A 101 -9.31 15.31 -1.24
N GLY A 102 -9.19 14.16 -1.87
CA GLY A 102 -9.16 14.03 -3.32
C GLY A 102 -10.54 13.67 -3.89
N PRO A 103 -10.70 13.67 -5.21
CA PRO A 103 -11.95 13.27 -5.86
C PRO A 103 -12.36 11.83 -5.53
N ASN A 104 -13.65 11.58 -5.41
CA ASN A 104 -14.26 10.28 -5.10
C ASN A 104 -13.91 9.71 -3.72
N GLN A 105 -13.56 10.56 -2.76
CA GLN A 105 -13.24 10.14 -1.39
C GLN A 105 -14.36 10.42 -0.39
N THR A 106 -15.37 11.21 -0.78
CA THR A 106 -16.51 11.53 0.08
C THR A 106 -17.84 11.36 -0.67
N LEU A 107 -18.94 11.78 -0.04
CA LEU A 107 -20.25 11.77 -0.70
C LEU A 107 -20.23 12.72 -1.89
N LYS A 108 -20.87 12.28 -2.99
CA LYS A 108 -20.90 13.07 -4.23
C LYS A 108 -21.46 14.48 -4.04
N GLU A 109 -22.55 14.61 -3.28
CA GLU A 109 -23.18 15.90 -3.00
C GLU A 109 -22.24 16.83 -2.23
N PHE A 110 -21.43 16.25 -1.31
CA PHE A 110 -20.42 17.01 -0.57
C PHE A 110 -19.29 17.46 -1.51
N GLU A 111 -18.77 16.57 -2.33
CA GLU A 111 -17.70 16.87 -3.28
C GLU A 111 -18.12 17.92 -4.31
N ASP A 112 -19.29 17.77 -4.90
CA ASP A 112 -19.82 18.71 -5.89
C ASP A 112 -19.87 20.14 -5.31
N GLN A 113 -20.32 20.30 -4.06
CA GLN A 113 -20.34 21.59 -3.37
C GLN A 113 -18.95 22.08 -3.01
N ALA A 114 -18.10 21.20 -2.42
CA ALA A 114 -16.77 21.57 -1.98
C ALA A 114 -15.86 21.99 -3.15
N TYR A 115 -15.87 21.26 -4.26
CA TYR A 115 -15.04 21.58 -5.42
C TYR A 115 -15.52 22.84 -6.17
N ALA A 116 -16.76 23.23 -6.02
CA ALA A 116 -17.29 24.48 -6.63
C ALA A 116 -16.81 25.75 -5.89
N LEU A 117 -16.39 25.64 -4.61
CA LEU A 117 -15.99 26.80 -3.80
C LEU A 117 -14.54 27.23 -4.04
N GLN A 118 -14.28 28.53 -4.05
CA GLN A 118 -12.93 29.08 -3.95
C GLN A 118 -12.45 29.12 -2.48
N VAL A 119 -11.14 29.24 -2.26
CA VAL A 119 -10.59 29.39 -0.92
C VAL A 119 -11.19 30.64 -0.25
N GLY A 120 -11.71 30.46 0.96
CA GLY A 120 -12.42 31.48 1.72
C GLY A 120 -13.93 31.53 1.45
N GLU A 121 -14.43 30.85 0.44
CA GLU A 121 -15.86 30.81 0.15
C GLU A 121 -16.59 29.76 1.01
N MET A 122 -17.84 30.07 1.34
CA MET A 122 -18.73 29.23 2.13
C MET A 122 -19.94 28.80 1.27
N SER A 123 -20.30 27.52 1.36
CA SER A 123 -21.52 27.02 0.71
C SER A 123 -22.77 27.53 1.42
N LYS A 124 -23.88 27.55 0.69
CA LYS A 124 -25.20 27.53 1.33
C LYS A 124 -25.42 26.19 2.02
N PRO A 125 -26.37 26.10 2.99
CA PRO A 125 -26.80 24.80 3.50
C PRO A 125 -27.29 23.89 2.38
N PHE A 126 -26.82 22.64 2.36
CA PHE A 126 -27.25 21.63 1.40
C PHE A 126 -27.44 20.28 2.07
N LEU A 127 -28.23 19.43 1.44
CA LEU A 127 -28.54 18.08 1.93
C LEU A 127 -27.70 17.03 1.19
N SER A 128 -27.18 16.09 1.97
CA SER A 128 -26.58 14.84 1.49
C SER A 128 -27.35 13.65 2.07
N PRO A 129 -27.06 12.40 1.67
CA PRO A 129 -27.62 11.21 2.31
C PRO A 129 -27.35 11.08 3.81
N ALA A 130 -26.33 11.77 4.33
CA ALA A 130 -25.96 11.76 5.76
C ALA A 130 -26.65 12.85 6.58
N GLY A 131 -27.07 13.96 5.94
CA GLY A 131 -27.67 15.10 6.60
C GLY A 131 -27.34 16.44 5.95
N TYR A 132 -27.55 17.54 6.67
CA TYR A 132 -27.27 18.88 6.20
C TYR A 132 -25.83 19.30 6.48
N HIS A 133 -25.23 20.03 5.53
CA HIS A 133 -23.89 20.55 5.62
C HIS A 133 -23.83 22.05 5.29
N ILE A 134 -22.86 22.73 5.88
CA ILE A 134 -22.29 23.99 5.41
C ILE A 134 -20.79 23.76 5.29
N ILE A 135 -20.19 24.12 4.16
CA ILE A 135 -18.77 23.97 3.87
C ILE A 135 -18.11 25.36 3.83
N LEU A 136 -16.94 25.48 4.42
CA LEU A 136 -16.03 26.61 4.21
C LEU A 136 -14.74 26.06 3.58
N MET A 137 -14.40 26.50 2.37
CA MET A 137 -13.17 26.10 1.72
C MET A 137 -11.97 26.78 2.37
N LYS A 138 -11.11 26.00 3.04
CA LYS A 138 -9.93 26.50 3.72
C LYS A 138 -8.70 26.55 2.84
N GLU A 139 -8.40 25.43 2.18
CA GLU A 139 -7.18 25.28 1.41
C GLU A 139 -7.41 24.43 0.17
N ARG A 140 -6.61 24.71 -0.87
CA ARG A 140 -6.51 23.90 -2.09
C ARG A 140 -5.06 23.72 -2.48
N LYS A 141 -4.69 22.57 -3.02
CA LYS A 141 -3.38 22.34 -3.59
C LYS A 141 -3.42 21.34 -4.73
N GLN A 142 -2.44 21.43 -5.60
CA GLN A 142 -2.15 20.40 -6.57
C GLN A 142 -1.29 19.30 -5.93
N LEU A 143 -1.26 18.12 -6.54
CA LEU A 143 -0.30 17.10 -6.15
C LEU A 143 1.12 17.66 -6.32
N GLU A 144 1.94 17.46 -5.29
CA GLU A 144 3.35 17.87 -5.36
C GLU A 144 4.09 17.09 -6.46
N PRO A 145 5.16 17.65 -7.04
CA PRO A 145 5.97 16.95 -8.04
C PRO A 145 6.49 15.59 -7.51
N PHE A 146 6.71 14.66 -8.44
CA PHE A 146 7.22 13.33 -8.10
C PHE A 146 8.45 13.37 -7.20
N ASP A 147 9.42 14.23 -7.50
CA ASP A 147 10.68 14.29 -6.74
C ASP A 147 10.46 14.65 -5.27
N SER A 148 9.47 15.50 -4.96
CA SER A 148 9.09 15.83 -3.58
C SER A 148 8.42 14.65 -2.86
N LEU A 149 7.66 13.85 -3.58
CA LEU A 149 6.91 12.71 -3.01
C LEU A 149 7.66 11.38 -3.09
N ARG A 150 8.74 11.33 -3.86
CA ARG A 150 9.51 10.10 -4.13
C ARG A 150 9.85 9.31 -2.88
N ALA A 151 10.42 9.98 -1.87
CA ALA A 151 10.80 9.32 -0.62
C ALA A 151 9.59 8.72 0.13
N ASN A 152 8.44 9.38 0.08
CA ASN A 152 7.21 8.89 0.70
C ASN A 152 6.62 7.70 -0.08
N ILE A 153 6.66 7.76 -1.41
CA ILE A 153 6.19 6.67 -2.28
C ILE A 153 7.09 5.43 -2.11
N MET A 154 8.42 5.61 -2.07
CA MET A 154 9.36 4.50 -1.81
C MET A 154 9.08 3.85 -0.45
N ARG A 155 8.86 4.67 0.60
CA ARG A 155 8.47 4.15 1.93
C ARG A 155 7.14 3.40 1.90
N PHE A 156 6.17 3.89 1.13
CA PHE A 156 4.88 3.21 0.94
C PHE A 156 5.05 1.85 0.26
N ILE A 157 5.91 1.76 -0.77
CA ILE A 157 6.25 0.49 -1.45
C ILE A 157 6.81 -0.52 -0.44
N GLU A 158 7.74 -0.10 0.43
CA GLU A 158 8.32 -0.97 1.46
C GLU A 158 7.29 -1.38 2.52
N GLN A 159 6.54 -0.42 3.08
CA GLN A 159 5.55 -0.69 4.13
C GLN A 159 4.40 -1.60 3.67
N ARG A 160 4.05 -1.54 2.39
CA ARG A 160 3.01 -2.38 1.78
C ARG A 160 3.56 -3.66 1.15
N ASN A 161 4.87 -3.89 1.31
CA ASN A 161 5.56 -5.04 0.71
C ASN A 161 5.32 -5.19 -0.80
N LEU A 162 5.22 -4.06 -1.51
CA LEU A 162 4.93 -4.07 -2.95
C LEU A 162 6.10 -4.56 -3.79
N ARG A 163 7.33 -4.64 -3.23
CA ARG A 163 8.48 -5.25 -3.92
C ARG A 163 8.18 -6.66 -4.40
N GLU A 164 7.46 -7.45 -3.60
CA GLU A 164 7.09 -8.81 -3.98
C GLU A 164 6.21 -8.83 -5.24
N ASN A 165 5.28 -7.90 -5.34
CA ASN A 165 4.43 -7.75 -6.54
C ASN A 165 5.26 -7.35 -7.77
N ILE A 166 6.26 -6.47 -7.59
CA ILE A 166 7.17 -6.05 -8.67
C ILE A 166 7.99 -7.26 -9.15
N ILE A 167 8.49 -8.09 -8.23
CA ILE A 167 9.23 -9.31 -8.54
C ILE A 167 8.35 -10.29 -9.33
N GLU A 168 7.15 -10.59 -8.85
CA GLU A 168 6.23 -11.51 -9.55
C GLU A 168 5.89 -10.99 -10.95
N GLN A 169 5.56 -9.71 -11.07
CA GLN A 169 5.27 -9.10 -12.37
C GLN A 169 6.47 -9.22 -13.33
N LYS A 170 7.68 -8.96 -12.83
CA LYS A 170 8.90 -9.08 -13.62
C LYS A 170 9.14 -10.52 -14.09
N ILE A 171 8.93 -11.49 -13.22
CA ILE A 171 9.04 -12.92 -13.54
C ILE A 171 8.01 -13.29 -14.62
N GLU A 172 6.75 -12.86 -14.45
CA GLU A 172 5.70 -13.11 -15.45
C GLU A 172 6.03 -12.49 -16.81
N ASP A 173 6.53 -11.25 -16.81
CA ASP A 173 6.90 -10.56 -18.05
C ASP A 173 8.06 -11.28 -18.77
N LEU A 174 9.05 -11.77 -18.04
CA LEU A 174 10.14 -12.56 -18.60
C LEU A 174 9.64 -13.91 -19.17
N LEU A 175 8.70 -14.57 -18.49
CA LEU A 175 8.08 -15.79 -18.99
C LEU A 175 7.27 -15.53 -20.27
N LYS A 176 6.50 -14.46 -20.34
CA LYS A 176 5.77 -14.03 -21.55
C LYS A 176 6.73 -13.73 -22.70
N GLN A 177 7.81 -13.00 -22.44
CA GLN A 177 8.84 -12.68 -23.43
C GLN A 177 9.55 -13.93 -23.97
N SER A 178 9.63 -14.99 -23.16
CA SER A 178 10.17 -16.29 -23.63
C SER A 178 9.29 -17.00 -24.65
N GLY A 179 8.06 -16.51 -24.91
CA GLY A 179 7.12 -17.14 -25.84
C GLY A 179 6.68 -18.55 -25.40
N GLY A 180 6.70 -18.84 -24.10
CA GLY A 180 6.36 -20.17 -23.57
C GLY A 180 7.52 -21.17 -23.62
N LEU A 181 8.73 -20.75 -23.99
CA LEU A 181 9.91 -21.62 -24.07
C LEU A 181 10.50 -21.93 -22.68
N LEU A 182 10.14 -21.19 -21.64
CA LEU A 182 10.65 -21.37 -20.28
C LEU A 182 9.52 -21.59 -19.30
N THR A 183 9.73 -22.55 -18.38
CA THR A 183 8.95 -22.64 -17.15
C THR A 183 9.50 -21.68 -16.10
N LYS A 184 8.72 -21.44 -15.02
CA LYS A 184 9.16 -20.61 -13.89
C LYS A 184 10.41 -21.21 -13.22
N GLU A 185 10.47 -22.54 -13.09
CA GLU A 185 11.62 -23.26 -12.54
C GLU A 185 12.87 -23.06 -13.40
N GLN A 186 12.76 -23.22 -14.70
CA GLN A 186 13.88 -23.00 -15.63
C GLN A 186 14.37 -21.55 -15.63
N LEU A 187 13.45 -20.58 -15.50
CA LEU A 187 13.82 -19.18 -15.36
C LEU A 187 14.60 -18.94 -14.07
N MET A 188 14.15 -19.54 -12.95
CA MET A 188 14.83 -19.46 -11.66
C MET A 188 16.24 -20.08 -11.71
N GLU A 189 16.39 -21.26 -12.32
CA GLU A 189 17.66 -21.93 -12.50
C GLU A 189 18.64 -21.06 -13.32
N ARG A 190 18.21 -20.55 -14.46
CA ARG A 190 19.03 -19.65 -15.28
C ARG A 190 19.47 -18.39 -14.53
N ARG A 191 18.58 -17.85 -13.69
CA ARG A 191 18.93 -16.69 -12.87
C ARG A 191 19.95 -17.05 -11.79
N ALA A 192 19.80 -18.20 -11.14
CA ALA A 192 20.77 -18.70 -10.15
C ALA A 192 22.15 -18.92 -10.79
N ASP A 193 22.21 -19.53 -11.97
CA ASP A 193 23.45 -19.72 -12.72
C ASP A 193 24.10 -18.38 -13.09
N SER A 194 23.31 -17.42 -13.52
CA SER A 194 23.80 -16.08 -13.84
C SER A 194 24.41 -15.38 -12.61
N LEU A 195 23.79 -15.52 -11.44
CA LEU A 195 24.29 -14.91 -10.19
C LEU A 195 25.61 -15.53 -9.73
N GLN A 196 25.79 -16.85 -9.88
CA GLN A 196 27.04 -17.53 -9.56
C GLN A 196 28.24 -16.98 -10.36
N ASN A 197 27.98 -16.42 -11.55
CA ASN A 197 29.04 -15.85 -12.39
C ASN A 197 29.52 -14.46 -11.94
N VAL A 198 28.72 -13.76 -11.15
CA VAL A 198 29.01 -12.38 -10.69
C VAL A 198 29.26 -12.30 -9.18
N ASP A 199 28.80 -13.29 -8.41
CA ASP A 199 28.94 -13.35 -6.96
C ASP A 199 29.87 -14.53 -6.59
N SER A 200 31.14 -14.22 -6.22
CA SER A 200 32.12 -15.20 -5.84
C SER A 200 31.80 -15.94 -4.53
N ASP A 201 31.14 -15.25 -3.59
CA ASP A 201 30.80 -15.85 -2.30
C ASP A 201 29.66 -16.84 -2.46
N LEU A 202 28.66 -16.49 -3.28
CA LEU A 202 27.59 -17.40 -3.68
C LEU A 202 28.15 -18.62 -4.41
N LYS A 203 29.06 -18.42 -5.35
CA LYS A 203 29.69 -19.52 -6.08
C LYS A 203 30.43 -20.48 -5.15
N ASN A 204 31.20 -19.95 -4.21
CA ASN A 204 31.91 -20.74 -3.22
C ASN A 204 30.94 -21.49 -2.29
N LEU A 205 29.89 -20.84 -1.80
CA LEU A 205 28.88 -21.44 -0.96
C LEU A 205 28.16 -22.61 -1.65
N ILE A 206 27.80 -22.45 -2.92
CA ILE A 206 27.18 -23.52 -3.72
C ILE A 206 28.13 -24.69 -3.90
N LYS A 207 29.42 -24.40 -4.16
CA LYS A 207 30.46 -25.42 -4.29
C LYS A 207 30.62 -26.21 -2.99
N GLU A 208 30.75 -25.52 -1.86
CA GLU A 208 30.87 -26.16 -0.53
C GLU A 208 29.65 -27.06 -0.23
N TYR A 209 28.44 -26.59 -0.56
CA TYR A 209 27.22 -27.38 -0.35
C TYR A 209 27.20 -28.61 -1.26
N HIS A 210 27.57 -28.47 -2.53
CA HIS A 210 27.68 -29.58 -3.47
C HIS A 210 28.72 -30.61 -3.03
N ASP A 211 29.90 -30.15 -2.63
CA ASP A 211 30.99 -31.02 -2.14
C ASP A 211 30.58 -31.75 -0.86
N GLY A 212 29.83 -31.06 0.04
CA GLY A 212 29.26 -31.65 1.24
C GLY A 212 28.23 -32.75 0.93
N LEU A 213 27.34 -32.53 -0.04
CA LEU A 213 26.39 -33.56 -0.49
C LEU A 213 27.08 -34.78 -1.10
N LEU A 214 28.11 -34.54 -1.94
CA LEU A 214 28.91 -35.65 -2.51
C LEU A 214 29.63 -36.44 -1.43
N LEU A 215 30.23 -35.77 -0.47
CA LEU A 215 30.91 -36.43 0.66
C LEU A 215 29.90 -37.25 1.49
N TYR A 216 28.72 -36.71 1.76
CA TYR A 216 27.66 -37.42 2.47
C TYR A 216 27.22 -38.66 1.71
N GLU A 217 26.98 -38.56 0.41
CA GLU A 217 26.56 -39.68 -0.43
C GLU A 217 27.63 -40.77 -0.54
N ILE A 218 28.89 -40.37 -0.69
CA ILE A 218 30.04 -41.29 -0.70
C ILE A 218 30.16 -41.99 0.66
N SER A 219 30.05 -41.24 1.75
CA SER A 219 30.13 -41.81 3.10
C SER A 219 28.97 -42.78 3.38
N ASN A 220 27.77 -42.44 2.92
CA ASN A 220 26.61 -43.35 3.01
C ASN A 220 26.88 -44.66 2.29
N ARG A 221 27.29 -44.61 1.03
CA ARG A 221 27.48 -45.82 0.21
C ARG A 221 28.68 -46.66 0.63
N LEU A 222 29.80 -46.02 0.94
CA LEU A 222 31.06 -46.74 1.16
C LEU A 222 31.35 -47.05 2.61
N ILE A 223 30.71 -46.39 3.57
CA ILE A 223 30.97 -46.57 4.98
C ILE A 223 29.71 -47.07 5.69
N TRP A 224 28.65 -46.30 5.73
CA TRP A 224 27.51 -46.59 6.58
C TRP A 224 26.66 -47.75 6.04
N ASP A 225 26.42 -47.81 4.73
CA ASP A 225 25.69 -48.93 4.13
C ASP A 225 26.46 -50.25 4.22
N LEU A 226 27.79 -50.19 4.12
CA LEU A 226 28.63 -51.40 4.33
C LEU A 226 28.71 -51.77 5.78
N ALA A 227 28.90 -50.81 6.70
CA ALA A 227 28.97 -51.05 8.13
C ALA A 227 27.65 -51.59 8.67
N SER A 228 26.52 -51.09 8.17
CA SER A 228 25.17 -51.56 8.59
C SER A 228 24.86 -52.99 8.18
N LYS A 229 25.57 -53.54 7.19
CA LYS A 229 25.44 -54.90 6.68
C LYS A 229 26.53 -55.85 7.16
N ASP A 230 27.54 -55.35 7.89
CA ASP A 230 28.68 -56.15 8.40
C ASP A 230 28.31 -56.83 9.71
N GLU A 231 27.50 -57.87 9.63
CA GLU A 231 27.11 -58.69 10.77
C GLU A 231 28.32 -59.44 11.38
N GLU A 232 29.30 -59.83 10.57
CA GLU A 232 30.53 -60.50 11.07
C GLU A 232 31.42 -59.52 11.88
N GLY A 233 31.60 -58.32 11.40
CA GLY A 233 32.33 -57.29 12.11
C GLY A 233 31.68 -56.93 13.42
N LEU A 234 30.36 -56.82 13.46
CA LEU A 234 29.59 -56.55 14.64
C LEU A 234 29.73 -57.69 15.66
N GLN A 235 29.64 -58.95 15.25
CA GLN A 235 29.85 -60.11 16.13
C GLN A 235 31.28 -60.20 16.68
N LYS A 236 32.30 -59.87 15.85
CA LYS A 236 33.69 -59.82 16.32
C LYS A 236 33.90 -58.73 17.34
N PHE A 237 33.29 -57.54 17.14
CA PHE A 237 33.37 -56.43 18.08
C PHE A 237 32.76 -56.80 19.46
N PHE A 238 31.58 -57.39 19.48
CA PHE A 238 30.92 -57.82 20.72
C PHE A 238 31.62 -58.99 21.43
N LYS A 239 32.35 -59.82 20.72
CA LYS A 239 33.14 -60.89 21.35
C LYS A 239 34.43 -60.39 21.98
N LYS A 240 34.92 -59.22 21.57
CA LYS A 240 36.20 -58.64 21.98
C LYS A 240 36.05 -57.62 23.12
N ASN A 241 34.87 -57.05 23.30
CA ASN A 241 34.54 -56.09 24.33
C ASN A 241 33.34 -56.58 25.18
#